data_696abf3a0f8c823f144f63b4a970e4b8
#
_entry.id   696abf3a0f8c823f144f63b4a970e4b8
#
_cell.length_a   1.000
_cell.length_b   1.000
_cell.length_c   1.000
_cell.angle_alpha   90.00
_cell.angle_beta   90.00
_cell.angle_gamma   90.00
#
_symmetry.space_group_name_H-M   'P 1'
#
loop_
_entity.id
_entity.type
_entity.pdbx_description
1 polymer ?
#
loop_
_entity_poly.entity_id
_entity_poly.type
_entity_poly.pdbx_seq_one_letter_code
_entity_poly.pdbx_strand_id
1 'polypeptide(L)'
;MENAEKTKLPWWHLHRHLYDWVIHFADTKHGATALFCLSFAESSFFPVPPDVLLAPLTLGAPKKWLKFALCCSIASILGGIFGYLIGLFLWVNVGNFFFEYVPGFSRDYVTMQDGSELVGSINPDCIEAEFPFTHKTPLYPVRMTGMDNGEIILSKSQVNDINISAFSTVGALYDKHDWKIVSIAGFTPLPYKVITITAGVFKIHFLIFCIASAISRSARFFLVAGLFGWKGEAIKPFIDKYFNWLSLAFVALLIGGFAVLKLLH
;
A
#
# COMPACT_ATOMS: atom_id res chain seq x y z
N MET A 1 -31.65 -11.73 -37.48
CA MET A 1 -30.50 -12.64 -37.23
C MET A 1 -29.31 -11.99 -37.86
N GLU A 2 -28.63 -11.17 -37.09
CA GLU A 2 -27.43 -10.46 -37.58
C GLU A 2 -26.26 -10.98 -36.77
N ASN A 3 -25.44 -11.82 -37.42
CA ASN A 3 -24.21 -12.34 -36.92
C ASN A 3 -23.21 -11.17 -36.78
N ALA A 4 -23.14 -10.56 -35.60
CA ALA A 4 -22.08 -9.64 -35.29
C ALA A 4 -20.76 -10.43 -35.29
N GLU A 5 -20.02 -10.30 -36.37
CA GLU A 5 -18.70 -10.83 -36.61
C GLU A 5 -17.78 -10.35 -35.47
N LYS A 6 -17.43 -11.25 -34.56
CA LYS A 6 -16.44 -10.99 -33.51
C LYS A 6 -15.09 -10.74 -34.20
N THR A 7 -14.81 -9.50 -34.53
CA THR A 7 -13.48 -9.07 -34.98
C THR A 7 -12.47 -9.48 -33.90
N LYS A 8 -11.63 -10.46 -34.23
CA LYS A 8 -10.51 -10.89 -33.37
C LYS A 8 -9.57 -9.70 -33.24
N LEU A 9 -9.63 -9.02 -32.10
CA LEU A 9 -8.72 -7.95 -31.75
C LEU A 9 -7.27 -8.49 -31.72
N PRO A 10 -6.29 -7.75 -32.29
CA PRO A 10 -4.89 -8.16 -32.26
C PRO A 10 -4.38 -8.33 -30.83
N TRP A 11 -3.42 -9.23 -30.63
CA TRP A 11 -2.86 -9.59 -29.31
C TRP A 11 -2.24 -8.41 -28.53
N TRP A 12 -1.85 -7.33 -29.20
CA TRP A 12 -1.36 -6.09 -28.53
C TRP A 12 -2.46 -5.29 -27.84
N HIS A 13 -3.72 -5.61 -28.01
CA HIS A 13 -4.84 -5.10 -27.22
C HIS A 13 -5.12 -5.97 -25.98
N LEU A 14 -4.07 -6.53 -25.36
CA LEU A 14 -4.16 -7.40 -24.18
C LEU A 14 -5.01 -6.79 -23.06
N HIS A 15 -4.93 -5.46 -22.86
CA HIS A 15 -5.72 -4.72 -21.88
C HIS A 15 -7.23 -4.80 -22.17
N ARG A 16 -7.63 -4.82 -23.45
CA ARG A 16 -9.03 -4.93 -23.85
C ARG A 16 -9.54 -6.36 -23.76
N HIS A 17 -8.71 -7.34 -24.05
CA HIS A 17 -9.02 -8.74 -23.81
C HIS A 17 -9.19 -9.03 -22.32
N LEU A 18 -8.35 -8.45 -21.46
CA LEU A 18 -8.48 -8.55 -20.01
C LEU A 18 -9.79 -7.89 -19.52
N TYR A 19 -10.13 -6.72 -20.06
CA TYR A 19 -11.36 -6.02 -19.72
C TYR A 19 -12.60 -6.84 -20.13
N ASP A 20 -12.64 -7.34 -21.37
CA ASP A 20 -13.75 -8.18 -21.86
C ASP A 20 -13.86 -9.49 -21.07
N TRP A 21 -12.72 -10.10 -20.72
CA TRP A 21 -12.65 -11.28 -19.88
C TRP A 21 -13.22 -11.00 -18.47
N VAL A 22 -12.83 -9.87 -17.88
CA VAL A 22 -13.30 -9.44 -16.54
C VAL A 22 -14.81 -9.16 -16.57
N ILE A 23 -15.33 -8.48 -17.60
CA ILE A 23 -16.77 -8.25 -17.74
C ILE A 23 -17.52 -9.58 -17.91
N HIS A 24 -17.00 -10.47 -18.74
CA HIS A 24 -17.62 -11.81 -18.90
C HIS A 24 -17.60 -12.59 -17.57
N PHE A 25 -16.52 -12.45 -16.80
CA PHE A 25 -16.40 -13.06 -15.47
C PHE A 25 -17.37 -12.44 -14.45
N ALA A 26 -17.73 -11.14 -14.64
CA ALA A 26 -18.69 -10.43 -13.80
C ALA A 26 -20.10 -11.05 -13.84
N ASP A 27 -20.49 -11.60 -14.98
CA ASP A 27 -21.79 -12.25 -15.18
C ASP A 27 -21.83 -13.69 -14.61
N THR A 28 -20.68 -14.23 -14.23
CA THR A 28 -20.59 -15.57 -13.65
C THR A 28 -20.91 -15.58 -12.15
N LYS A 29 -21.31 -16.75 -11.63
CA LYS A 29 -21.51 -16.96 -10.18
C LYS A 29 -20.22 -16.76 -9.37
N HIS A 30 -19.07 -16.78 -10.03
CA HIS A 30 -17.73 -16.72 -9.43
C HIS A 30 -17.13 -15.31 -9.36
N GLY A 31 -17.78 -14.30 -9.97
CA GLY A 31 -17.27 -12.91 -9.99
C GLY A 31 -17.05 -12.35 -8.58
N ALA A 32 -17.97 -12.57 -7.65
CA ALA A 32 -17.81 -12.12 -6.27
C ALA A 32 -16.68 -12.86 -5.53
N THR A 33 -16.49 -14.16 -5.81
CA THR A 33 -15.39 -14.94 -5.21
C THR A 33 -14.03 -14.48 -5.72
N ALA A 34 -13.89 -14.24 -7.02
CA ALA A 34 -12.66 -13.71 -7.60
C ALA A 34 -12.34 -12.31 -7.06
N LEU A 35 -13.38 -11.46 -6.90
CA LEU A 35 -13.24 -10.14 -6.29
C LEU A 35 -12.76 -10.24 -4.84
N PHE A 36 -13.28 -11.19 -4.07
CA PHE A 36 -12.84 -11.47 -2.70
C PHE A 36 -11.36 -11.90 -2.68
N CYS A 37 -10.99 -12.91 -3.48
CA CYS A 37 -9.63 -13.40 -3.53
C CYS A 37 -8.64 -12.32 -3.97
N LEU A 38 -8.99 -11.51 -4.97
CA LEU A 38 -8.16 -10.43 -5.47
C LEU A 38 -7.97 -9.33 -4.42
N SER A 39 -9.07 -8.92 -3.75
CA SER A 39 -9.01 -7.89 -2.71
C SER A 39 -8.23 -8.34 -1.48
N PHE A 40 -8.35 -9.60 -1.07
CA PHE A 40 -7.56 -10.20 -0.02
C PHE A 40 -6.06 -10.24 -0.39
N ALA A 41 -5.75 -10.75 -1.58
CA ALA A 41 -4.37 -10.89 -2.04
C ALA A 41 -3.67 -9.53 -2.21
N GLU A 42 -4.36 -8.51 -2.78
CA GLU A 42 -3.83 -7.14 -2.93
C GLU A 42 -3.45 -6.54 -1.58
N SER A 43 -4.29 -6.71 -0.59
CA SER A 43 -4.05 -6.15 0.74
C SER A 43 -2.96 -6.89 1.51
N SER A 44 -2.59 -8.10 1.07
CA SER A 44 -1.58 -8.94 1.72
C SER A 44 -0.22 -8.88 1.00
N PHE A 45 -0.17 -9.25 -0.28
CA PHE A 45 1.10 -9.43 -1.03
C PHE A 45 1.01 -9.18 -2.54
N PHE A 46 -0.19 -9.15 -3.13
CA PHE A 46 -0.35 -9.08 -4.58
C PHE A 46 -0.47 -7.63 -5.08
N PRO A 47 0.10 -7.24 -6.26
CA PRO A 47 0.18 -5.85 -6.69
C PRO A 47 -1.00 -5.33 -7.52
N VAL A 48 -2.06 -6.12 -7.76
CA VAL A 48 -3.17 -5.73 -8.63
C VAL A 48 -4.32 -5.13 -7.81
N PRO A 49 -4.71 -3.87 -8.07
CA PRO A 49 -5.82 -3.24 -7.35
C PRO A 49 -7.14 -3.95 -7.61
N PRO A 50 -7.98 -4.22 -6.60
CA PRO A 50 -9.27 -4.85 -6.78
C PRO A 50 -10.28 -3.95 -7.51
N ASP A 51 -10.01 -2.66 -7.61
CA ASP A 51 -10.83 -1.69 -8.35
C ASP A 51 -10.97 -2.07 -9.83
N VAL A 52 -9.94 -2.73 -10.40
CA VAL A 52 -9.93 -3.25 -11.79
C VAL A 52 -11.05 -4.27 -12.01
N LEU A 53 -11.40 -5.04 -10.98
CA LEU A 53 -12.49 -6.01 -11.03
C LEU A 53 -13.80 -5.46 -10.45
N LEU A 54 -13.71 -4.61 -9.43
CA LEU A 54 -14.87 -4.01 -8.75
C LEU A 54 -15.69 -3.12 -9.69
N ALA A 55 -15.02 -2.27 -10.47
CA ALA A 55 -15.71 -1.35 -11.37
C ALA A 55 -16.50 -2.08 -12.49
N PRO A 56 -15.93 -3.02 -13.27
CA PRO A 56 -16.68 -3.78 -14.27
C PRO A 56 -17.79 -4.65 -13.67
N LEU A 57 -17.54 -5.30 -12.51
CA LEU A 57 -18.58 -6.08 -11.81
C LEU A 57 -19.78 -5.23 -11.44
N THR A 58 -19.51 -4.01 -10.96
CA THR A 58 -20.57 -3.08 -10.58
C THR A 58 -21.30 -2.51 -11.79
N LEU A 59 -20.57 -2.25 -12.89
CA LEU A 59 -21.17 -1.85 -14.17
C LEU A 59 -22.06 -2.94 -14.79
N GLY A 60 -21.64 -4.21 -14.72
CA GLY A 60 -22.39 -5.35 -15.22
C GLY A 60 -23.64 -5.67 -14.36
N ALA A 61 -23.57 -5.42 -13.04
CA ALA A 61 -24.65 -5.67 -12.12
C ALA A 61 -24.87 -4.51 -11.12
N PRO A 62 -25.38 -3.35 -11.56
CA PRO A 62 -25.50 -2.14 -10.74
C PRO A 62 -26.31 -2.34 -9.46
N LYS A 63 -27.36 -3.16 -9.50
CA LYS A 63 -28.19 -3.47 -8.31
C LYS A 63 -27.44 -4.22 -7.21
N LYS A 64 -26.26 -4.79 -7.50
CA LYS A 64 -25.43 -5.56 -6.56
C LYS A 64 -24.24 -4.78 -6.04
N TRP A 65 -24.13 -3.49 -6.32
CA TRP A 65 -22.97 -2.67 -5.97
C TRP A 65 -22.61 -2.71 -4.48
N LEU A 66 -23.61 -2.67 -3.59
CA LEU A 66 -23.43 -2.80 -2.13
C LEU A 66 -22.79 -4.14 -1.76
N LYS A 67 -23.24 -5.23 -2.41
CA LYS A 67 -22.69 -6.57 -2.15
C LYS A 67 -21.23 -6.67 -2.58
N PHE A 68 -20.88 -6.08 -3.71
CA PHE A 68 -19.49 -6.06 -4.19
C PHE A 68 -18.61 -5.18 -3.32
N ALA A 69 -19.09 -3.99 -2.90
CA ALA A 69 -18.36 -3.12 -1.98
C ALA A 69 -18.08 -3.80 -0.63
N LEU A 70 -19.09 -4.45 -0.05
CA LEU A 70 -18.94 -5.22 1.20
C LEU A 70 -17.96 -6.37 1.03
N CYS A 71 -18.04 -7.11 -0.07
CA CYS A 71 -17.15 -8.22 -0.38
C CYS A 71 -15.68 -7.75 -0.44
N CYS A 72 -15.40 -6.66 -1.17
CA CYS A 72 -14.08 -6.04 -1.23
C CYS A 72 -13.60 -5.57 0.14
N SER A 73 -14.48 -4.91 0.90
CA SER A 73 -14.13 -4.34 2.21
C SER A 73 -13.72 -5.44 3.18
N ILE A 74 -14.53 -6.48 3.33
CA ILE A 74 -14.25 -7.62 4.22
C ILE A 74 -12.97 -8.32 3.79
N ALA A 75 -12.82 -8.63 2.50
CA ALA A 75 -11.65 -9.29 1.97
C ALA A 75 -10.37 -8.47 2.19
N SER A 76 -10.45 -7.15 1.95
CA SER A 76 -9.31 -6.25 2.12
C SER A 76 -8.90 -6.10 3.60
N ILE A 77 -9.86 -6.04 4.52
CA ILE A 77 -9.58 -5.98 5.96
C ILE A 77 -8.90 -7.28 6.41
N LEU A 78 -9.42 -8.45 6.00
CA LEU A 78 -8.81 -9.74 6.31
C LEU A 78 -7.41 -9.87 5.70
N GLY A 79 -7.23 -9.43 4.45
CA GLY A 79 -5.93 -9.38 3.79
C GLY A 79 -4.96 -8.42 4.49
N GLY A 80 -5.45 -7.27 4.96
CA GLY A 80 -4.67 -6.31 5.74
C GLY A 80 -4.20 -6.89 7.07
N ILE A 81 -5.09 -7.59 7.79
CA ILE A 81 -4.73 -8.33 9.02
C ILE A 81 -3.65 -9.38 8.71
N PHE A 82 -3.81 -10.13 7.62
CA PHE A 82 -2.82 -11.11 7.21
C PHE A 82 -1.47 -10.45 6.86
N GLY A 83 -1.47 -9.31 6.15
CA GLY A 83 -0.27 -8.51 5.88
C GLY A 83 0.39 -8.01 7.17
N TYR A 84 -0.39 -7.54 8.15
CA TYR A 84 0.10 -7.15 9.47
C TYR A 84 0.79 -8.33 10.17
N LEU A 85 0.18 -9.51 10.15
CA LEU A 85 0.78 -10.72 10.75
C LEU A 85 2.06 -11.15 10.02
N ILE A 86 2.13 -11.03 8.70
CA ILE A 86 3.36 -11.23 7.94
C ILE A 86 4.45 -10.28 8.47
N GLY A 87 4.16 -8.99 8.60
CA GLY A 87 5.11 -8.02 9.16
C GLY A 87 5.55 -8.36 10.57
N LEU A 88 4.60 -8.73 11.43
CA LEU A 88 4.86 -9.01 12.84
C LEU A 88 5.74 -10.25 13.04
N PHE A 89 5.45 -11.35 12.33
CA PHE A 89 6.11 -12.64 12.56
C PHE A 89 7.27 -12.91 11.62
N LEU A 90 7.15 -12.49 10.36
CA LEU A 90 8.16 -12.80 9.35
C LEU A 90 9.37 -11.85 9.44
N TRP A 91 9.16 -10.61 9.88
CA TRP A 91 10.21 -9.60 9.93
C TRP A 91 11.39 -10.03 10.80
N VAL A 92 11.15 -10.69 11.91
CA VAL A 92 12.21 -11.18 12.82
C VAL A 92 13.19 -12.10 12.08
N ASN A 93 12.71 -12.87 11.10
CA ASN A 93 13.52 -13.83 10.35
C ASN A 93 14.08 -13.26 9.03
N VAL A 94 13.40 -12.32 8.42
CA VAL A 94 13.68 -11.85 7.04
C VAL A 94 14.19 -10.40 7.03
N GLY A 95 14.06 -9.66 8.12
CA GLY A 95 14.45 -8.25 8.21
C GLY A 95 15.93 -8.03 7.83
N ASN A 96 16.83 -8.88 8.30
CA ASN A 96 18.25 -8.81 7.97
C ASN A 96 18.49 -8.95 6.46
N PHE A 97 17.78 -9.85 5.79
CA PHE A 97 17.86 -10.02 4.34
C PHE A 97 17.45 -8.73 3.61
N PHE A 98 16.38 -8.05 4.07
CA PHE A 98 15.94 -6.79 3.45
C PHE A 98 16.99 -5.69 3.60
N PHE A 99 17.62 -5.55 4.77
CA PHE A 99 18.68 -4.57 4.99
C PHE A 99 19.95 -4.86 4.18
N GLU A 100 20.21 -6.10 3.84
CA GLU A 100 21.43 -6.52 3.14
C GLU A 100 21.27 -6.51 1.61
N TYR A 101 20.10 -6.92 1.10
CA TYR A 101 19.94 -7.18 -0.34
C TYR A 101 18.94 -6.27 -1.03
N VAL A 102 18.12 -5.49 -0.31
CA VAL A 102 17.09 -4.66 -0.95
C VAL A 102 17.52 -3.19 -1.00
N PRO A 103 17.75 -2.61 -2.21
CA PRO A 103 18.12 -1.20 -2.34
C PRO A 103 17.04 -0.30 -1.72
N GLY A 104 17.48 0.68 -0.92
CA GLY A 104 16.58 1.61 -0.21
C GLY A 104 16.19 1.17 1.19
N PHE A 105 16.49 -0.08 1.58
CA PHE A 105 16.47 -0.50 2.97
C PHE A 105 17.89 -0.41 3.51
N SER A 106 18.19 0.64 4.25
CA SER A 106 19.47 0.82 4.95
C SER A 106 19.24 0.77 6.45
N ARG A 107 20.28 0.40 7.19
CA ARG A 107 20.32 0.58 8.65
C ARG A 107 20.69 2.02 8.96
N ASP A 108 20.37 2.44 10.16
CA ASP A 108 20.90 3.69 10.70
C ASP A 108 22.38 3.52 11.03
N TYR A 109 23.15 4.57 10.85
CA TYR A 109 24.52 4.61 11.34
C TYR A 109 24.80 5.93 12.06
N VAL A 110 25.56 5.82 13.12
CA VAL A 110 25.99 6.92 13.96
C VAL A 110 27.50 6.97 13.95
N THR A 111 28.07 8.08 13.47
CA THR A 111 29.51 8.35 13.54
C THR A 111 29.81 9.01 14.88
N MET A 112 30.65 8.37 15.67
CA MET A 112 31.09 8.87 16.97
C MET A 112 32.17 9.92 16.82
N GLN A 113 32.44 10.69 17.90
CA GLN A 113 33.49 11.71 17.89
C GLN A 113 34.92 11.15 17.75
N ASP A 114 35.13 9.90 18.10
CA ASP A 114 36.40 9.18 17.91
C ASP A 114 36.56 8.62 16.47
N GLY A 115 35.59 8.84 15.58
CA GLY A 115 35.58 8.34 14.21
C GLY A 115 35.06 6.91 14.06
N SER A 116 34.66 6.23 15.13
CA SER A 116 34.03 4.91 15.06
C SER A 116 32.58 5.02 14.55
N GLU A 117 32.11 3.99 13.83
CA GLU A 117 30.75 3.91 13.33
C GLU A 117 29.99 2.82 14.06
N LEU A 118 28.83 3.18 14.56
CA LEU A 118 27.84 2.26 15.11
C LEU A 118 26.72 2.05 14.10
N VAL A 119 26.43 0.80 13.78
CA VAL A 119 25.36 0.41 12.84
C VAL A 119 24.25 -0.31 13.60
N GLY A 120 23.02 0.08 13.37
CA GLY A 120 21.88 -0.52 14.06
C GLY A 120 20.56 0.08 13.63
N SER A 121 19.60 0.14 14.53
CA SER A 121 18.31 0.78 14.34
C SER A 121 18.07 1.78 15.48
N ILE A 122 17.85 3.04 15.12
CA ILE A 122 17.50 4.09 16.08
C ILE A 122 16.06 3.88 16.51
N ASN A 123 15.81 4.02 17.82
CA ASN A 123 14.47 3.89 18.37
C ASN A 123 13.57 5.01 17.79
N PRO A 124 12.38 4.70 17.28
CA PRO A 124 11.45 5.67 16.69
C PRO A 124 11.15 6.90 17.55
N ASP A 125 11.05 6.74 18.86
CA ASP A 125 10.81 7.84 19.81
C ASP A 125 11.98 8.85 19.89
N CYS A 126 13.16 8.48 19.38
CA CYS A 126 14.31 9.38 19.30
C CYS A 126 14.46 10.09 17.95
N ILE A 127 13.44 10.03 17.11
CA ILE A 127 13.43 10.65 15.78
C ILE A 127 12.25 11.60 15.68
N GLU A 128 12.52 12.88 15.42
CA GLU A 128 11.48 13.81 15.01
C GLU A 128 11.41 13.81 13.48
N ALA A 129 10.31 13.27 12.94
CA ALA A 129 10.07 13.22 11.52
C ALA A 129 8.74 13.90 11.17
N GLU A 130 8.73 14.66 10.08
CA GLU A 130 7.53 15.30 9.53
C GLU A 130 7.23 14.80 8.11
N PHE A 131 5.94 14.65 7.81
CA PHE A 131 5.52 14.36 6.44
C PHE A 131 5.67 15.61 5.57
N PRO A 132 6.28 15.56 4.37
CA PRO A 132 6.57 14.41 3.50
C PRO A 132 8.02 13.85 3.56
N PHE A 133 8.61 13.60 4.71
CA PHE A 133 9.94 12.99 4.90
C PHE A 133 11.13 13.93 4.70
N THR A 134 10.93 15.24 4.64
CA THR A 134 11.97 16.23 4.31
C THR A 134 12.83 16.63 5.50
N HIS A 135 12.34 16.49 6.72
CA HIS A 135 13.07 16.81 7.94
C HIS A 135 13.14 15.61 8.88
N LYS A 136 14.36 15.23 9.23
CA LYS A 136 14.67 14.15 10.16
C LYS A 136 15.65 14.71 11.17
N THR A 137 15.22 14.89 12.41
CA THR A 137 16.08 15.38 13.48
C THR A 137 16.18 14.34 14.59
N PRO A 138 17.41 13.99 15.03
CA PRO A 138 17.58 13.10 16.17
C PRO A 138 17.24 13.83 17.46
N LEU A 139 16.46 13.19 18.34
CA LEU A 139 16.18 13.65 19.69
C LEU A 139 17.14 12.97 20.67
N TYR A 140 17.89 13.77 21.42
CA TYR A 140 18.86 13.24 22.38
C TYR A 140 18.27 13.07 23.78
N PRO A 141 18.66 12.02 24.52
CA PRO A 141 19.62 10.99 24.13
C PRO A 141 19.06 10.04 23.06
N VAL A 142 19.91 9.70 22.07
CA VAL A 142 19.54 8.75 21.03
C VAL A 142 19.66 7.34 21.60
N ARG A 143 18.58 6.56 21.52
CA ARG A 143 18.58 5.13 21.83
C ARG A 143 18.67 4.35 20.54
N MET A 144 19.61 3.43 20.46
CA MET A 144 19.88 2.63 19.28
C MET A 144 20.02 1.16 19.69
N THR A 145 19.41 0.28 18.90
CA THR A 145 19.59 -1.17 19.03
C THR A 145 20.69 -1.60 18.08
N GLY A 146 21.80 -2.08 18.60
CA GLY A 146 22.93 -2.61 17.83
C GLY A 146 22.59 -3.93 17.13
N MET A 147 23.53 -4.41 16.30
CA MET A 147 23.35 -5.66 15.53
C MET A 147 23.30 -6.92 16.42
N ASP A 148 23.84 -6.84 17.62
CA ASP A 148 23.81 -7.86 18.68
C ASP A 148 22.57 -7.78 19.58
N ASN A 149 21.58 -6.95 19.22
CA ASN A 149 20.39 -6.62 20.00
C ASN A 149 20.67 -5.93 21.35
N GLY A 150 21.88 -5.42 21.55
CA GLY A 150 22.22 -4.56 22.68
C GLY A 150 21.63 -3.16 22.53
N GLU A 151 21.06 -2.60 23.58
CA GLU A 151 20.62 -1.21 23.59
C GLU A 151 21.79 -0.29 23.93
N ILE A 152 22.01 0.73 23.08
CA ILE A 152 23.07 1.72 23.24
C ILE A 152 22.40 3.09 23.38
N ILE A 153 22.78 3.84 24.43
CA ILE A 153 22.27 5.18 24.67
C ILE A 153 23.38 6.18 24.41
N LEU A 154 23.16 7.09 23.47
CA LEU A 154 24.15 8.07 23.01
C LEU A 154 23.73 9.49 23.38
N SER A 155 24.60 10.20 24.04
CA SER A 155 24.45 11.64 24.29
C SER A 155 24.93 12.46 23.07
N LYS A 156 24.45 13.70 22.94
CA LYS A 156 24.89 14.62 21.88
C LYS A 156 26.39 14.85 21.83
N SER A 157 27.05 14.81 22.97
CA SER A 157 28.51 15.02 23.07
C SER A 157 29.36 13.85 22.54
N GLN A 158 28.76 12.68 22.35
CA GLN A 158 29.44 11.48 21.85
C GLN A 158 29.30 11.31 20.33
N VAL A 159 28.36 11.99 19.75
CA VAL A 159 27.95 11.83 18.35
C VAL A 159 28.50 12.96 17.51
N ASN A 160 29.12 12.62 16.38
CA ASN A 160 29.58 13.55 15.36
C ASN A 160 28.52 13.72 14.25
N ASP A 161 28.05 12.60 13.72
CA ASP A 161 27.01 12.60 12.66
C ASP A 161 26.03 11.43 12.83
N ILE A 162 24.79 11.62 12.36
CA ILE A 162 23.75 10.59 12.39
C ILE A 162 23.09 10.51 11.02
N ASN A 163 23.11 9.32 10.43
CA ASN A 163 22.30 9.01 9.26
C ASN A 163 21.08 8.16 9.67
N ILE A 164 19.91 8.78 9.62
CA ILE A 164 18.63 8.14 9.92
C ILE A 164 18.08 7.53 8.62
N SER A 165 17.89 6.23 8.62
CA SER A 165 17.34 5.52 7.46
C SER A 165 15.87 5.89 7.18
N ALA A 166 15.44 5.63 5.96
CA ALA A 166 14.02 5.75 5.62
C ALA A 166 13.15 4.79 6.45
N PHE A 167 13.67 3.61 6.79
CA PHE A 167 12.99 2.63 7.62
C PHE A 167 12.68 3.18 9.02
N SER A 168 13.68 3.70 9.73
CA SER A 168 13.51 4.27 11.07
C SER A 168 12.65 5.54 11.05
N THR A 169 12.75 6.34 9.97
CA THR A 169 11.86 7.50 9.75
C THR A 169 10.38 7.07 9.63
N VAL A 170 10.10 6.02 8.88
CA VAL A 170 8.73 5.47 8.77
C VAL A 170 8.26 4.95 10.13
N GLY A 171 9.11 4.30 10.90
CA GLY A 171 8.82 3.87 12.27
C GLY A 171 8.40 5.03 13.16
N ALA A 172 9.17 6.13 13.16
CA ALA A 172 8.86 7.33 13.94
C ALA A 172 7.53 8.00 13.53
N LEU A 173 7.20 7.96 12.24
CA LEU A 173 5.91 8.45 11.76
C LEU A 173 4.74 7.59 12.24
N TYR A 174 4.93 6.27 12.26
CA TYR A 174 3.92 5.38 12.82
C TYR A 174 3.71 5.62 14.31
N ASP A 175 4.77 5.80 15.06
CA ASP A 175 4.70 6.06 16.50
C ASP A 175 3.91 7.35 16.81
N LYS A 176 4.10 8.39 15.99
CA LYS A 176 3.43 9.68 16.16
C LYS A 176 2.01 9.74 15.53
N HIS A 177 1.75 8.99 14.45
CA HIS A 177 0.56 9.16 13.61
C HIS A 177 -0.04 7.84 13.09
N ASP A 178 0.02 6.75 13.84
CA ASP A 178 -0.35 5.39 13.45
C ASP A 178 -1.66 5.29 12.64
N TRP A 179 -2.78 5.77 13.20
CA TRP A 179 -4.09 5.70 12.56
C TRP A 179 -4.20 6.58 11.30
N LYS A 180 -3.50 7.73 11.26
CA LYS A 180 -3.54 8.65 10.11
C LYS A 180 -2.88 8.04 8.90
N ILE A 181 -1.71 7.42 9.08
CA ILE A 181 -0.95 6.78 7.99
C ILE A 181 -1.77 5.65 7.38
N VAL A 182 -2.33 4.77 8.23
CA VAL A 182 -3.17 3.66 7.78
C VAL A 182 -4.40 4.16 7.05
N SER A 183 -5.06 5.21 7.58
CA SER A 183 -6.27 5.78 6.98
C SER A 183 -6.00 6.44 5.62
N ILE A 184 -4.95 7.26 5.52
CA ILE A 184 -4.57 7.93 4.27
C ILE A 184 -4.19 6.88 3.22
N ALA A 185 -3.35 5.91 3.59
CA ALA A 185 -2.94 4.87 2.67
C ALA A 185 -4.07 3.94 2.24
N GLY A 186 -5.00 3.63 3.15
CA GLY A 186 -6.17 2.81 2.82
C GLY A 186 -7.14 3.49 1.85
N PHE A 187 -7.25 4.80 1.89
CA PHE A 187 -8.12 5.58 1.00
C PHE A 187 -7.45 5.93 -0.33
N THR A 188 -6.14 6.21 -0.32
CA THR A 188 -5.36 6.58 -1.53
C THR A 188 -5.02 5.35 -2.38
N PRO A 189 -4.65 5.53 -3.66
CA PRO A 189 -4.19 4.43 -4.54
C PRO A 189 -2.76 3.96 -4.22
N LEU A 190 -2.25 4.23 -3.02
CA LEU A 190 -0.96 3.75 -2.58
C LEU A 190 -0.97 2.21 -2.39
N PRO A 191 0.19 1.54 -2.54
CA PRO A 191 0.27 0.10 -2.33
C PRO A 191 -0.01 -0.26 -0.87
N TYR A 192 -1.26 -0.56 -0.55
CA TYR A 192 -1.74 -0.78 0.82
C TYR A 192 -0.99 -1.92 1.54
N LYS A 193 -0.56 -2.94 0.81
CA LYS A 193 0.25 -4.04 1.35
C LYS A 193 1.54 -3.59 2.04
N VAL A 194 2.18 -2.53 1.53
CA VAL A 194 3.40 -1.99 2.17
C VAL A 194 3.05 -1.46 3.55
N ILE A 195 1.94 -0.75 3.65
CA ILE A 195 1.46 -0.18 4.91
C ILE A 195 1.02 -1.26 5.89
N THR A 196 0.37 -2.33 5.44
CA THR A 196 -0.06 -3.43 6.33
C THR A 196 1.14 -4.20 6.89
N ILE A 197 2.13 -4.50 6.04
CA ILE A 197 3.33 -5.21 6.46
C ILE A 197 4.17 -4.32 7.40
N THR A 198 4.43 -3.06 7.05
CA THR A 198 5.20 -2.14 7.90
C THR A 198 4.51 -1.85 9.22
N ALA A 199 3.17 -1.77 9.24
CA ALA A 199 2.39 -1.67 10.45
C ALA A 199 2.65 -2.84 11.41
N GLY A 200 2.78 -4.05 10.88
CA GLY A 200 3.16 -5.24 11.65
C GLY A 200 4.61 -5.20 12.13
N VAL A 201 5.53 -4.76 11.27
CA VAL A 201 6.96 -4.61 11.60
C VAL A 201 7.17 -3.66 12.77
N PHE A 202 6.51 -2.50 12.73
CA PHE A 202 6.59 -1.48 13.79
C PHE A 202 5.65 -1.75 14.97
N LYS A 203 4.90 -2.87 14.94
CA LYS A 203 4.02 -3.33 16.02
C LYS A 203 3.02 -2.26 16.46
N ILE A 204 2.48 -1.48 15.51
CA ILE A 204 1.46 -0.48 15.84
C ILE A 204 0.25 -1.15 16.50
N HIS A 205 -0.51 -0.36 17.25
CA HIS A 205 -1.63 -0.89 18.02
C HIS A 205 -2.64 -1.60 17.10
N PHE A 206 -2.74 -2.92 17.21
CA PHE A 206 -3.52 -3.78 16.30
C PHE A 206 -4.98 -3.35 16.12
N LEU A 207 -5.65 -2.95 17.23
CA LEU A 207 -7.04 -2.51 17.17
C LEU A 207 -7.19 -1.20 16.39
N ILE A 208 -6.27 -0.25 16.58
CA ILE A 208 -6.25 1.02 15.84
C ILE A 208 -6.03 0.75 14.35
N PHE A 209 -5.09 -0.13 14.03
CA PHE A 209 -4.86 -0.59 12.65
C PHE A 209 -6.13 -1.19 12.03
N CYS A 210 -6.82 -2.10 12.72
CA CYS A 210 -8.04 -2.72 12.21
C CYS A 210 -9.15 -1.70 11.95
N ILE A 211 -9.38 -0.77 12.91
CA ILE A 211 -10.43 0.26 12.77
C ILE A 211 -10.11 1.23 11.63
N ALA A 212 -8.88 1.74 11.58
CA ALA A 212 -8.44 2.67 10.54
C ALA A 212 -8.53 2.02 9.14
N SER A 213 -8.09 0.76 9.02
CA SER A 213 -8.22 -0.05 7.81
C SER A 213 -9.67 -0.26 7.40
N ALA A 214 -10.52 -0.65 8.35
CA ALA A 214 -11.93 -0.91 8.10
C ALA A 214 -12.63 0.35 7.56
N ILE A 215 -12.40 1.49 8.18
CA ILE A 215 -13.03 2.76 7.78
C ILE A 215 -12.49 3.20 6.42
N SER A 216 -11.18 3.27 6.24
CA SER A 216 -10.56 3.84 5.02
C SER A 216 -10.81 2.97 3.79
N ARG A 217 -10.62 1.66 3.89
CA ARG A 217 -10.84 0.72 2.78
C ARG A 217 -12.31 0.61 2.42
N SER A 218 -13.19 0.52 3.42
CA SER A 218 -14.64 0.51 3.15
C SER A 218 -15.08 1.81 2.49
N ALA A 219 -14.69 2.98 3.01
CA ALA A 219 -15.03 4.26 2.40
C ALA A 219 -14.63 4.31 0.92
N ARG A 220 -13.41 3.88 0.57
CA ARG A 220 -12.94 3.80 -0.81
C ARG A 220 -13.80 2.87 -1.67
N PHE A 221 -14.00 1.62 -1.24
CA PHE A 221 -14.73 0.64 -2.06
C PHE A 221 -16.22 0.99 -2.20
N PHE A 222 -16.84 1.53 -1.16
CA PHE A 222 -18.21 2.03 -1.25
C PHE A 222 -18.32 3.24 -2.17
N LEU A 223 -17.33 4.13 -2.16
CA LEU A 223 -17.29 5.28 -3.05
C LEU A 223 -17.14 4.83 -4.51
N VAL A 224 -16.18 3.95 -4.80
CA VAL A 224 -15.95 3.41 -6.15
C VAL A 224 -17.19 2.62 -6.63
N ALA A 225 -17.64 1.63 -5.87
CA ALA A 225 -18.79 0.82 -6.26
C ALA A 225 -20.08 1.65 -6.35
N GLY A 226 -20.28 2.61 -5.46
CA GLY A 226 -21.41 3.53 -5.48
C GLY A 226 -21.44 4.42 -6.72
N LEU A 227 -20.28 4.96 -7.10
CA LEU A 227 -20.14 5.79 -8.30
C LEU A 227 -20.52 4.99 -9.56
N PHE A 228 -19.96 3.79 -9.72
CA PHE A 228 -20.26 2.91 -10.86
C PHE A 228 -21.67 2.29 -10.80
N GLY A 229 -22.18 2.01 -9.60
CA GLY A 229 -23.52 1.47 -9.41
C GLY A 229 -24.63 2.48 -9.68
N TRP A 230 -24.42 3.76 -9.32
CA TRP A 230 -25.43 4.80 -9.49
C TRP A 230 -25.41 5.44 -10.89
N LYS A 231 -24.21 5.68 -11.42
CA LYS A 231 -24.01 6.38 -12.70
C LYS A 231 -23.51 5.45 -13.81
N GLY A 232 -23.49 4.13 -13.59
CA GLY A 232 -22.83 3.16 -14.47
C GLY A 232 -23.28 3.22 -15.92
N GLU A 233 -24.59 3.35 -16.17
CA GLU A 233 -25.13 3.45 -17.53
C GLU A 233 -24.67 4.73 -18.26
N ALA A 234 -24.51 5.84 -17.55
CA ALA A 234 -24.01 7.09 -18.11
C ALA A 234 -22.48 7.11 -18.25
N ILE A 235 -21.77 6.38 -17.39
CA ILE A 235 -20.30 6.34 -17.38
C ILE A 235 -19.75 5.33 -18.38
N LYS A 236 -20.48 4.24 -18.64
CA LYS A 236 -20.05 3.17 -19.56
C LYS A 236 -19.62 3.69 -20.94
N PRO A 237 -20.41 4.48 -21.68
CA PRO A 237 -20.00 5.01 -22.99
C PRO A 237 -18.80 5.96 -22.89
N PHE A 238 -18.64 6.67 -21.77
CA PHE A 238 -17.49 7.53 -21.53
C PHE A 238 -16.22 6.69 -21.31
N ILE A 239 -16.30 5.64 -20.50
CA ILE A 239 -15.17 4.71 -20.29
C ILE A 239 -14.79 4.04 -21.59
N ASP A 240 -15.75 3.48 -22.35
CA ASP A 240 -15.50 2.78 -23.60
C ASP A 240 -14.82 3.71 -24.63
N LYS A 241 -15.22 5.00 -24.68
CA LYS A 241 -14.64 6.00 -25.56
C LYS A 241 -13.24 6.43 -25.17
N TYR A 242 -12.99 6.60 -23.87
CA TYR A 242 -11.73 7.15 -23.37
C TYR A 242 -10.85 6.11 -22.68
N PHE A 243 -11.15 4.83 -22.77
CA PHE A 243 -10.47 3.75 -22.06
C PHE A 243 -8.95 3.80 -22.23
N ASN A 244 -8.47 3.97 -23.46
CA ASN A 244 -7.04 4.04 -23.75
C ASN A 244 -6.38 5.25 -23.06
N TRP A 245 -7.04 6.41 -23.07
CA TRP A 245 -6.54 7.63 -22.43
C TRP A 245 -6.56 7.53 -20.91
N LEU A 246 -7.60 6.92 -20.34
CA LEU A 246 -7.72 6.68 -18.89
C LEU A 246 -6.64 5.70 -18.41
N SER A 247 -6.39 4.63 -19.17
CA SER A 247 -5.32 3.67 -18.88
C SER A 247 -3.94 4.32 -18.95
N LEU A 248 -3.70 5.13 -19.97
CA LEU A 248 -2.44 5.86 -20.14
C LEU A 248 -2.24 6.88 -19.01
N ALA A 249 -3.27 7.65 -18.66
CA ALA A 249 -3.26 8.62 -17.57
C ALA A 249 -2.99 7.94 -16.22
N PHE A 250 -3.59 6.76 -15.98
CA PHE A 250 -3.37 5.98 -14.77
C PHE A 250 -1.92 5.49 -14.66
N VAL A 251 -1.36 4.95 -15.75
CA VAL A 251 0.05 4.53 -15.81
C VAL A 251 0.99 5.73 -15.62
N ALA A 252 0.71 6.86 -16.28
CA ALA A 252 1.50 8.08 -16.13
C ALA A 252 1.46 8.63 -14.69
N LEU A 253 0.31 8.54 -14.02
CA LEU A 253 0.13 8.96 -12.63
C LEU A 253 0.87 8.05 -11.66
N LEU A 254 0.90 6.73 -11.92
CA LEU A 254 1.70 5.77 -11.15
C LEU A 254 3.19 6.04 -11.32
N ILE A 255 3.68 6.19 -12.56
CA ILE A 255 5.09 6.46 -12.85
C ILE A 255 5.48 7.83 -12.32
N GLY A 256 4.63 8.85 -12.52
CA GLY A 256 4.85 10.21 -12.02
C GLY A 256 4.89 10.27 -10.50
N GLY A 257 3.98 9.55 -9.82
CA GLY A 257 3.98 9.43 -8.36
C GLY A 257 5.27 8.79 -7.84
N PHE A 258 5.75 7.75 -8.51
CA PHE A 258 7.01 7.09 -8.17
C PHE A 258 8.24 7.98 -8.45
N ALA A 259 8.22 8.73 -9.55
CA ALA A 259 9.27 9.67 -9.91
C ALA A 259 9.35 10.87 -8.94
N VAL A 260 8.20 11.40 -8.52
CA VAL A 260 8.13 12.46 -7.51
C VAL A 260 8.67 11.98 -6.17
N LEU A 261 8.32 10.76 -5.74
CA LEU A 261 8.89 10.16 -4.52
C LEU A 261 10.42 10.01 -4.60
N LYS A 262 10.94 9.67 -5.81
CA LYS A 262 12.38 9.55 -6.04
C LYS A 262 13.11 10.90 -6.14
N LEU A 263 12.43 11.95 -6.59
CA LEU A 263 12.99 13.31 -6.67
C LEU A 263 12.97 14.05 -5.32
N LEU A 264 12.08 13.63 -4.41
CA LEU A 264 12.00 14.16 -3.04
C LEU A 264 12.96 13.43 -2.08
N HIS A 265 13.69 12.44 -2.57
CA HIS A 265 14.73 11.70 -1.85
C HIS A 265 16.11 12.11 -2.35
#